data_7df61182ed8055d33abb32c64135cc95
#
_entry.id   7df61182ed8055d33abb32c64135cc95
#
_cell.length_a   1.000
_cell.length_b   1.000
_cell.length_c   1.000
_cell.angle_alpha   90.00
_cell.angle_beta   90.00
_cell.angle_gamma   90.00
#
_symmetry.space_group_name_H-M   'P 1'
#
loop_
_entity.id
_entity.type
_entity.pdbx_description
1 polymer ?
#
loop_
_entity_poly.entity_id
_entity_poly.type
_entity_poly.pdbx_seq_one_letter_code
_entity_poly.pdbx_strand_id
1 'polypeptide(L)'
;LLSHVCDELMAAWPDRQIELVTSSKLCVLGNAAELRSAISNLIVNALKYSEAPVSVRWSDTVVGPELLEEDKGPGIDPKHIPRLTERFYRVDKSRSKATGGTGLGLAIVKHVAVSHDAKLFIDSELEKGSTFRLVFPNDRAVSCDVCSTECGRTDASH
;
A
#
# COMPACT_ATOMS: atom_id res chain seq x y z
N LEU A 1 -2.89 9.87 -8.31
CA LEU A 1 -2.37 8.50 -8.41
C LEU A 1 -3.14 7.52 -7.52
N LEU A 2 -3.25 7.80 -6.22
CA LEU A 2 -3.88 6.89 -5.27
C LEU A 2 -5.34 6.60 -5.60
N SER A 3 -6.14 7.62 -5.87
CA SER A 3 -7.55 7.43 -6.22
C SER A 3 -7.71 6.64 -7.53
N HIS A 4 -6.81 6.86 -8.48
CA HIS A 4 -6.81 6.18 -9.75
C HIS A 4 -6.55 4.68 -9.58
N VAL A 5 -5.56 4.32 -8.74
CA VAL A 5 -5.26 2.92 -8.43
C VAL A 5 -6.45 2.26 -7.74
N CYS A 6 -7.08 2.94 -6.78
CA CYS A 6 -8.26 2.41 -6.10
C CYS A 6 -9.41 2.17 -7.08
N ASP A 7 -9.67 3.10 -8.00
CA ASP A 7 -10.73 2.96 -9.00
C ASP A 7 -10.46 1.78 -9.94
N GLU A 8 -9.23 1.63 -10.40
CA GLU A 8 -8.84 0.50 -11.25
C GLU A 8 -9.02 -0.84 -10.54
N LEU A 9 -8.64 -0.91 -9.27
CA LEU A 9 -8.77 -2.14 -8.49
C LEU A 9 -10.23 -2.47 -8.18
N MET A 10 -11.06 -1.47 -7.91
CA MET A 10 -12.49 -1.70 -7.72
C MET A 10 -13.16 -2.19 -9.01
N ALA A 11 -12.69 -1.73 -10.16
CA ALA A 11 -13.16 -2.25 -11.45
C ALA A 11 -12.74 -3.70 -11.69
N ALA A 12 -11.52 -4.05 -11.29
CA ALA A 12 -11.00 -5.42 -11.42
C ALA A 12 -11.59 -6.39 -10.39
N TRP A 13 -12.04 -5.87 -9.25
CA TRP A 13 -12.61 -6.64 -8.14
C TRP A 13 -14.03 -6.11 -7.82
N PRO A 14 -15.02 -6.35 -8.70
CA PRO A 14 -16.32 -5.69 -8.59
C PRO A 14 -17.14 -6.04 -7.34
N ASP A 15 -16.87 -7.19 -6.73
CA ASP A 15 -17.53 -7.63 -5.49
C ASP A 15 -16.84 -7.13 -4.23
N ARG A 16 -15.78 -6.32 -4.38
CA ARG A 16 -14.98 -5.85 -3.27
C ARG A 16 -15.09 -4.33 -3.13
N GLN A 17 -14.89 -3.86 -1.93
CA GLN A 17 -14.99 -2.44 -1.61
C GLN A 17 -13.67 -1.92 -1.03
N ILE A 18 -13.24 -0.78 -1.53
CA ILE A 18 -12.07 -0.05 -1.03
C ILE A 18 -12.57 1.31 -0.52
N GLU A 19 -12.32 1.58 0.75
CA GLU A 19 -12.66 2.85 1.38
C GLU A 19 -11.41 3.74 1.39
N LEU A 20 -11.42 4.78 0.57
CA LEU A 20 -10.30 5.72 0.49
C LEU A 20 -10.62 7.01 1.22
N VAL A 21 -9.74 7.38 2.15
CA VAL A 21 -9.81 8.66 2.86
C VAL A 21 -8.50 9.42 2.65
N THR A 22 -8.59 10.61 2.10
CA THR A 22 -7.44 11.48 1.89
C THR A 22 -7.58 12.72 2.76
N SER A 23 -6.74 12.85 3.76
CA SER A 23 -6.73 13.99 4.67
C SER A 23 -5.48 14.88 4.55
N SER A 24 -4.47 14.42 3.81
CA SER A 24 -3.26 15.18 3.54
C SER A 24 -3.39 16.00 2.25
N LYS A 25 -2.82 17.19 2.25
CA LYS A 25 -2.64 18.02 1.06
C LYS A 25 -1.22 17.90 0.49
N LEU A 26 -0.46 16.93 0.98
CA LEU A 26 0.90 16.69 0.52
C LEU A 26 0.91 15.63 -0.57
N CYS A 27 1.82 15.80 -1.49
CA CYS A 27 2.17 14.84 -2.53
C CYS A 27 3.60 14.35 -2.29
N VAL A 28 3.95 13.22 -2.83
CA VAL A 28 5.30 12.66 -2.71
C VAL A 28 6.03 12.78 -4.04
N LEU A 29 7.26 13.27 -3.99
CA LEU A 29 8.16 13.28 -5.14
C LEU A 29 8.78 11.89 -5.29
N GLY A 30 8.59 11.28 -6.45
CA GLY A 30 9.10 9.94 -6.70
C GLY A 30 8.77 9.43 -8.09
N ASN A 31 9.11 8.17 -8.31
CA ASN A 31 8.82 7.50 -9.57
C ASN A 31 7.37 7.02 -9.58
N ALA A 32 6.57 7.57 -10.49
CA ALA A 32 5.14 7.26 -10.58
C ALA A 32 4.86 5.78 -10.79
N ALA A 33 5.60 5.11 -11.65
CA ALA A 33 5.42 3.70 -11.95
C ALA A 33 5.75 2.81 -10.74
N GLU A 34 6.82 3.12 -10.03
CA GLU A 34 7.20 2.39 -8.82
C GLU A 34 6.19 2.59 -7.69
N LEU A 35 5.78 3.84 -7.45
CA LEU A 35 4.79 4.15 -6.42
C LEU A 35 3.44 3.50 -6.73
N ARG A 36 3.03 3.51 -7.98
CA ARG A 36 1.81 2.83 -8.43
C ARG A 36 1.91 1.32 -8.15
N SER A 37 3.04 0.71 -8.45
CA SER A 37 3.28 -0.71 -8.21
C SER A 37 3.20 -1.05 -6.71
N ALA A 38 3.82 -0.25 -5.87
CA ALA A 38 3.79 -0.45 -4.42
C ALA A 38 2.37 -0.34 -3.86
N ILE A 39 1.65 0.72 -4.22
CA ILE A 39 0.27 0.95 -3.77
C ILE A 39 -0.63 -0.19 -4.23
N SER A 40 -0.54 -0.56 -5.49
CA SER A 40 -1.33 -1.64 -6.07
C SER A 40 -1.07 -2.97 -5.35
N ASN A 41 0.20 -3.31 -5.09
CA ASN A 41 0.56 -4.53 -4.39
C ASN A 41 0.03 -4.58 -2.96
N LEU A 42 0.07 -3.47 -2.24
CA LEU A 42 -0.48 -3.40 -0.88
C LEU A 42 -1.99 -3.66 -0.88
N ILE A 43 -2.72 -2.97 -1.74
CA ILE A 43 -4.18 -3.07 -1.79
C ILE A 43 -4.61 -4.46 -2.31
N VAL A 44 -3.97 -4.97 -3.34
CA VAL A 44 -4.26 -6.31 -3.86
C VAL A 44 -4.00 -7.38 -2.80
N ASN A 45 -2.94 -7.23 -2.02
CA ASN A 45 -2.65 -8.14 -0.92
C ASN A 45 -3.83 -8.16 0.08
N ALA A 46 -4.35 -7.00 0.45
CA ALA A 46 -5.51 -6.91 1.34
C ALA A 46 -6.77 -7.52 0.73
N LEU A 47 -7.01 -7.26 -0.56
CA LEU A 47 -8.16 -7.82 -1.27
C LEU A 47 -8.13 -9.36 -1.35
N LYS A 48 -6.95 -9.95 -1.43
CA LYS A 48 -6.79 -11.41 -1.47
C LYS A 48 -7.05 -12.08 -0.13
N TYR A 49 -6.69 -11.43 0.97
CA TYR A 49 -6.71 -12.05 2.29
C TYR A 49 -7.86 -11.60 3.18
N SER A 50 -8.67 -10.63 2.75
CA SER A 50 -9.82 -10.15 3.49
C SER A 50 -11.05 -10.07 2.58
N GLU A 51 -12.20 -10.46 3.09
CA GLU A 51 -13.49 -10.31 2.39
C GLU A 51 -14.20 -9.01 2.79
N ALA A 52 -13.82 -8.42 3.91
CA ALA A 52 -14.36 -7.15 4.35
C ALA A 52 -13.81 -5.99 3.51
N PRO A 53 -14.44 -4.81 3.56
CA PRO A 53 -13.89 -3.63 2.89
C PRO A 53 -12.47 -3.34 3.34
N VAL A 54 -11.62 -2.95 2.38
CA VAL A 54 -10.24 -2.56 2.63
C VAL A 54 -10.21 -1.05 2.85
N SER A 55 -9.58 -0.60 3.92
CA SER A 55 -9.43 0.82 4.22
C SER A 55 -8.07 1.33 3.76
N VAL A 56 -8.07 2.42 3.03
CA VAL A 56 -6.84 3.08 2.55
C VAL A 56 -6.91 4.54 2.97
N ARG A 57 -5.86 5.02 3.62
CA ARG A 57 -5.80 6.40 4.12
C ARG A 57 -4.48 7.05 3.71
N TRP A 58 -4.59 8.28 3.22
CA TRP A 58 -3.44 9.15 3.00
C TRP A 58 -3.52 10.30 3.99
N SER A 59 -2.56 10.41 4.89
CA SER A 59 -2.57 11.38 5.98
C SER A 59 -1.17 11.86 6.32
N ASP A 60 -1.10 12.93 7.12
CA ASP A 60 0.17 13.47 7.57
C ASP A 60 0.57 12.87 8.92
N THR A 61 1.87 12.62 9.09
CA THR A 61 2.46 12.26 10.36
C THR A 61 3.57 13.27 10.70
N VAL A 62 4.12 13.15 11.90
CA VAL A 62 5.24 14.00 12.34
C VAL A 62 6.46 13.83 11.43
N VAL A 63 6.66 12.63 10.90
CA VAL A 63 7.79 12.29 10.02
C VAL A 63 7.55 12.74 8.59
N GLY A 64 6.32 12.62 8.11
CA GLY A 64 5.94 12.93 6.75
C GLY A 64 4.61 12.30 6.38
N PRO A 65 4.20 12.38 5.11
CA PRO A 65 2.94 11.80 4.67
C PRO A 65 3.00 10.26 4.75
N GLU A 66 1.86 9.66 5.09
CA GLU A 66 1.73 8.23 5.33
C GLU A 66 0.60 7.65 4.50
N LEU A 67 0.90 6.54 3.83
CA LEU A 67 -0.12 5.67 3.26
C LEU A 67 -0.38 4.55 4.27
N LEU A 68 -1.62 4.44 4.73
CA LEU A 68 -2.04 3.38 5.63
C LEU A 68 -3.07 2.51 4.91
N GLU A 69 -2.82 1.21 4.87
CA GLU A 69 -3.74 0.23 4.35
C GLU A 69 -4.10 -0.73 5.48
N GLU A 70 -5.39 -0.94 5.70
CA GLU A 70 -5.89 -1.80 6.77
C GLU A 70 -6.90 -2.81 6.23
N ASP A 71 -6.70 -4.07 6.57
CA ASP A 71 -7.65 -5.12 6.27
C ASP A 71 -8.12 -5.82 7.55
N LYS A 72 -9.30 -6.45 7.46
CA LYS A 72 -9.89 -7.23 8.55
C LYS A 72 -9.86 -8.73 8.23
N GLY A 73 -8.77 -9.16 7.63
CA GLY A 73 -8.56 -10.57 7.29
C GLY A 73 -8.12 -11.42 8.49
N PRO A 74 -7.58 -12.61 8.23
CA PRO A 74 -7.18 -13.55 9.29
C PRO A 74 -5.97 -13.08 10.10
N GLY A 75 -5.30 -12.02 9.69
CA GLY A 75 -4.07 -11.58 10.33
C GLY A 75 -2.89 -12.46 10.00
N ILE A 76 -1.73 -12.09 10.55
CA ILE A 76 -0.46 -12.75 10.28
C ILE A 76 0.18 -13.10 11.62
N ASP A 77 0.65 -14.34 11.76
CA ASP A 77 1.40 -14.75 12.93
C ASP A 77 2.68 -13.89 13.05
N PRO A 78 2.99 -13.33 14.21
CA PRO A 78 4.18 -12.50 14.41
C PRO A 78 5.49 -13.11 13.90
N LYS A 79 5.63 -14.43 13.91
CA LYS A 79 6.83 -15.12 13.41
C LYS A 79 7.09 -14.90 11.93
N HIS A 80 6.04 -14.59 11.13
CA HIS A 80 6.17 -14.38 9.69
C HIS A 80 6.48 -12.92 9.34
N ILE A 81 6.15 -11.97 10.22
CA ILE A 81 6.27 -10.54 9.91
C ILE A 81 7.67 -10.14 9.46
N PRO A 82 8.77 -10.54 10.12
CA PRO A 82 10.11 -10.17 9.67
C PRO A 82 10.48 -10.70 8.29
N ARG A 83 9.79 -11.71 7.79
CA ARG A 83 10.07 -12.37 6.52
C ARG A 83 9.10 -12.02 5.40
N LEU A 84 8.03 -11.30 5.70
CA LEU A 84 6.97 -11.01 4.70
C LEU A 84 7.48 -10.28 3.47
N THR A 85 8.53 -9.48 3.60
CA THR A 85 9.11 -8.73 2.49
C THR A 85 10.21 -9.47 1.76
N GLU A 86 10.53 -10.71 2.17
CA GLU A 86 11.47 -11.55 1.44
C GLU A 86 10.83 -12.05 0.15
N ARG A 87 11.62 -12.11 -0.92
CA ARG A 87 11.14 -12.59 -2.21
C ARG A 87 10.70 -14.05 -2.10
N PHE A 88 9.53 -14.36 -2.65
CA PHE A 88 8.92 -15.70 -2.67
C PHE A 88 8.50 -16.23 -1.30
N TYR A 89 8.60 -15.43 -0.23
CA TYR A 89 8.10 -15.86 1.07
C TYR A 89 6.58 -15.81 1.12
N ARG A 90 5.97 -16.87 1.64
CA ARG A 90 4.52 -17.01 1.77
C ARG A 90 4.19 -17.64 3.11
N VAL A 91 3.19 -17.08 3.77
CA VAL A 91 2.71 -17.57 5.06
C VAL A 91 2.07 -18.94 4.92
N ASP A 92 1.31 -19.14 3.85
CA ASP A 92 0.61 -20.40 3.56
C ASP A 92 0.78 -20.75 2.08
N LYS A 93 1.60 -21.75 1.81
CA LYS A 93 1.88 -22.22 0.44
C LYS A 93 0.69 -22.89 -0.23
N SER A 94 -0.23 -23.48 0.53
CA SER A 94 -1.40 -24.16 -0.02
C SER A 94 -2.49 -23.18 -0.44
N ARG A 95 -2.73 -22.13 0.34
CA ARG A 95 -3.68 -21.06 0.00
C ARG A 95 -3.22 -20.22 -1.17
N SER A 96 -1.93 -20.15 -1.38
CA SER A 96 -1.34 -19.30 -2.39
C SER A 96 -1.67 -19.72 -3.82
N LYS A 97 -1.98 -20.98 -4.06
CA LYS A 97 -2.47 -21.43 -5.37
C LYS A 97 -3.89 -20.92 -5.64
N ALA A 98 -4.73 -20.88 -4.60
CA ALA A 98 -6.09 -20.37 -4.71
C ALA A 98 -6.16 -18.86 -4.88
N THR A 99 -5.23 -18.11 -4.26
CA THR A 99 -5.18 -16.65 -4.32
C THR A 99 -4.33 -16.10 -5.47
N GLY A 100 -3.58 -16.98 -6.17
CA GLY A 100 -2.72 -16.55 -7.27
C GLY A 100 -1.51 -15.73 -6.88
N GLY A 101 -1.15 -15.68 -5.61
CA GLY A 101 0.00 -14.89 -5.13
C GLY A 101 1.33 -15.55 -5.46
N THR A 102 2.34 -14.77 -5.81
CA THR A 102 3.69 -15.23 -6.15
C THR A 102 4.72 -15.05 -5.04
N GLY A 103 4.36 -14.34 -3.95
CA GLY A 103 5.31 -14.00 -2.90
C GLY A 103 6.23 -12.84 -3.27
N LEU A 104 5.93 -12.10 -4.32
CA LEU A 104 6.73 -10.97 -4.79
C LEU A 104 6.15 -9.60 -4.41
N GLY A 105 4.85 -9.51 -4.16
CA GLY A 105 4.15 -8.24 -3.95
C GLY A 105 4.76 -7.38 -2.83
N LEU A 106 4.95 -7.96 -1.65
CA LEU A 106 5.52 -7.22 -0.52
C LEU A 106 7.02 -6.95 -0.67
N ALA A 107 7.75 -7.81 -1.39
CA ALA A 107 9.14 -7.54 -1.74
C ALA A 107 9.26 -6.31 -2.65
N ILE A 108 8.33 -6.15 -3.59
CA ILE A 108 8.26 -4.97 -4.46
C ILE A 108 7.97 -3.72 -3.62
N VAL A 109 7.01 -3.80 -2.70
CA VAL A 109 6.68 -2.68 -1.79
C VAL A 109 7.92 -2.26 -1.00
N LYS A 110 8.66 -3.21 -0.45
CA LYS A 110 9.88 -2.94 0.30
C LYS A 110 10.95 -2.27 -0.56
N HIS A 111 11.13 -2.76 -1.79
CA HIS A 111 12.09 -2.20 -2.72
C HIS A 111 11.74 -0.74 -3.05
N VAL A 112 10.47 -0.46 -3.35
CA VAL A 112 10.01 0.89 -3.64
C VAL A 112 10.16 1.81 -2.42
N ALA A 113 9.85 1.30 -1.23
CA ALA A 113 10.05 2.05 0.01
C ALA A 113 11.51 2.49 0.16
N VAL A 114 12.44 1.56 0.01
CA VAL A 114 13.87 1.85 0.12
C VAL A 114 14.32 2.88 -0.91
N SER A 115 13.87 2.75 -2.17
CA SER A 115 14.25 3.68 -3.24
C SER A 115 13.67 5.09 -3.06
N HIS A 116 12.64 5.23 -2.24
CA HIS A 116 12.00 6.52 -1.94
C HIS A 116 12.27 7.02 -0.51
N ASP A 117 13.23 6.44 0.17
CA ASP A 117 13.58 6.77 1.57
C ASP A 117 12.39 6.63 2.54
N ALA A 118 11.40 5.84 2.15
CA ALA A 118 10.23 5.55 2.97
C ALA A 118 10.47 4.34 3.86
N LYS A 119 9.66 4.23 4.90
CA LYS A 119 9.68 3.08 5.82
C LYS A 119 8.36 2.34 5.76
N LEU A 120 8.44 1.03 5.68
CA LEU A 120 7.28 0.15 5.71
C LEU A 120 7.15 -0.44 7.11
N PHE A 121 5.98 -0.24 7.72
CA PHE A 121 5.62 -0.84 9.01
C PHE A 121 4.47 -1.80 8.80
N ILE A 122 4.56 -2.96 9.43
CA ILE A 122 3.55 -4.01 9.34
C ILE A 122 3.12 -4.38 10.76
N ASP A 123 1.84 -4.16 11.05
CA ASP A 123 1.22 -4.56 12.31
C ASP A 123 0.10 -5.54 11.99
N SER A 124 0.07 -6.64 12.70
CA SER A 124 -0.96 -7.65 12.49
C SER A 124 -1.27 -8.40 13.77
N GLU A 125 -2.52 -8.79 13.90
CA GLU A 125 -2.98 -9.63 14.99
C GLU A 125 -3.86 -10.73 14.40
N LEU A 126 -3.56 -11.97 14.78
CA LEU A 126 -4.32 -13.14 14.31
C LEU A 126 -5.82 -12.95 14.57
N GLU A 127 -6.62 -13.25 13.56
CA GLU A 127 -8.09 -13.15 13.55
C GLU A 127 -8.65 -11.73 13.64
N LYS A 128 -7.81 -10.71 13.68
CA LYS A 128 -8.25 -9.31 13.71
C LYS A 128 -7.91 -8.53 12.44
N GLY A 129 -6.86 -8.90 11.74
CA GLY A 129 -6.46 -8.26 10.50
C GLY A 129 -5.05 -7.73 10.51
N SER A 130 -4.73 -6.96 9.48
CA SER A 130 -3.38 -6.43 9.28
C SER A 130 -3.43 -4.96 8.89
N THR A 131 -2.38 -4.22 9.29
CA THR A 131 -2.19 -2.83 8.93
C THR A 131 -0.79 -2.66 8.35
N PHE A 132 -0.72 -2.09 7.16
CA PHE A 132 0.53 -1.76 6.47
C PHE A 132 0.64 -0.25 6.38
N ARG A 133 1.75 0.31 6.85
CA ARG A 133 1.99 1.74 6.80
C ARG A 133 3.25 2.02 6.00
N LEU A 134 3.15 2.91 5.03
CA LEU A 134 4.27 3.37 4.23
C LEU A 134 4.46 4.85 4.52
N VAL A 135 5.50 5.17 5.27
CA VAL A 135 5.76 6.54 5.75
C VAL A 135 6.89 7.15 4.92
N PHE A 136 6.57 8.24 4.24
CA PHE A 136 7.54 8.98 3.43
C PHE A 136 8.16 10.11 4.24
N PRO A 137 9.45 10.44 4.00
CA PRO A 137 10.08 11.55 4.70
C PRO A 137 9.56 12.91 4.18
N ASN A 138 9.58 13.92 5.03
CA ASN A 138 9.19 15.28 4.64
C ASN A 138 10.04 15.84 3.50
N ASP A 139 11.26 15.38 3.33
CA ASP A 139 12.15 15.80 2.24
C ASP A 139 11.58 15.49 0.84
N ARG A 140 10.69 14.51 0.75
CA ARG A 140 10.02 14.15 -0.51
C ARG A 140 8.60 14.65 -0.58
N ALA A 141 8.13 15.36 0.43
CA ALA A 141 6.77 15.88 0.46
C ALA A 141 6.72 17.30 -0.13
N VAL A 142 5.75 17.52 -0.99
CA VAL A 142 5.46 18.84 -1.58
C VAL A 142 3.98 19.13 -1.47
N SER A 143 3.60 20.41 -1.44
CA SER A 143 2.20 20.80 -1.46
C SER A 143 1.55 20.36 -2.77
N CYS A 144 0.35 19.81 -2.69
CA CYS A 144 -0.40 19.40 -3.89
C CYS A 144 -0.73 20.60 -4.80
N ASP A 145 -0.79 21.81 -4.26
CA ASP A 145 -1.01 23.02 -5.06
C ASP A 145 0.18 23.27 -6.00
N VAL A 146 1.39 23.07 -5.50
CA VAL A 146 2.62 23.14 -6.32
C VAL A 146 2.66 21.96 -7.30
N CYS A 147 2.27 20.81 -6.83
CA CYS A 147 2.26 19.57 -7.61
C CYS A 147 1.30 19.67 -8.80
N SER A 148 0.16 20.31 -8.63
CA SER A 148 -0.83 20.49 -9.70
C SER A 148 -0.28 21.27 -10.88
N THR A 149 0.69 22.15 -10.63
CA THR A 149 1.29 22.99 -11.67
C THR A 149 2.42 22.27 -12.39
N GLU A 150 3.19 21.45 -11.68
CA GLU A 150 4.36 20.78 -12.21
C GLU A 150 4.13 19.31 -12.58
N CYS A 151 3.25 18.64 -11.85
CA CYS A 151 2.98 17.21 -11.98
C CYS A 151 1.70 16.87 -12.75
N GLY A 152 1.02 17.87 -13.30
CA GLY A 152 -0.16 17.63 -14.16
C GLY A 152 0.11 16.74 -15.36
N ARG A 153 1.38 16.37 -15.55
CA ARG A 153 1.83 15.50 -16.65
C ARG A 153 2.16 14.08 -16.21
N THR A 154 2.25 13.81 -14.93
CA THR A 154 2.78 12.52 -14.46
C THR A 154 1.88 11.75 -13.50
N ASP A 155 0.80 12.32 -13.03
CA ASP A 155 -0.11 11.70 -12.04
C ASP A 155 0.62 11.07 -10.84
N ALA A 156 1.86 11.45 -10.63
CA ALA A 156 2.75 10.80 -9.67
C ALA A 156 2.36 11.02 -8.23
N SER A 157 1.49 11.97 -7.96
CA SER A 157 1.27 12.49 -6.62
C SER A 157 -0.14 12.30 -6.09
N HIS A 158 -0.94 11.58 -6.77
CA HIS A 158 -2.33 11.34 -6.35
C HIS A 158 -2.63 9.93 -6.00
#